data_a0c9e96b2825eb18b3272fcd20867f08
#
_entry.id   a0c9e96b2825eb18b3272fcd20867f08
#
_cell.length_a   1.000
_cell.length_b   1.000
_cell.length_c   1.000
_cell.angle_alpha   90.00
_cell.angle_beta   90.00
_cell.angle_gamma   90.00
#
_symmetry.space_group_name_H-M   'P 1'
#
loop_
_entity.id
_entity.type
_entity.pdbx_description
1 polymer ?
#
loop_
_entity_poly.entity_id
_entity_poly.type
_entity_poly.pdbx_seq_one_letter_code
_entity_poly.pdbx_strand_id
1 'polypeptide(L)'
;MSNALSLRRVPLMTIRAHPIRSLIIAVLALAQAACVFGGFILVGAMRAELSLAERRLGADLVVYPTSCLNQVEKKRLLMLGTPVGCHQPRSALARMSSNEDIAAVSYQLYVSETFSDGSTRWIVGFQPESDFVLGPWMREGEGTSLPRGSVVVGAAVPGADGQTLSVFGHERPIGAHLLPTGSELDDAVFVSMDTLTDMMADARAA
;
A
#
# COMPACT_ATOMS: atom_id res chain seq x y z
N MET A 1 -15.35 -44.57 -56.98
CA MET A 1 -15.43 -43.23 -56.26
C MET A 1 -15.34 -43.48 -54.78
N SER A 2 -14.15 -43.35 -54.20
CA SER A 2 -13.91 -43.58 -52.80
C SER A 2 -14.35 -42.33 -51.96
N ASN A 3 -15.48 -42.48 -51.27
CA ASN A 3 -15.88 -41.47 -50.28
C ASN A 3 -14.88 -41.51 -49.12
N ALA A 4 -13.86 -40.68 -49.17
CA ALA A 4 -12.95 -40.45 -48.06
C ALA A 4 -13.77 -39.86 -46.90
N LEU A 5 -14.05 -40.69 -45.91
CA LEU A 5 -14.63 -40.26 -44.62
C LEU A 5 -13.65 -39.27 -43.97
N SER A 6 -13.92 -38.00 -44.14
CA SER A 6 -13.10 -36.97 -43.50
C SER A 6 -13.29 -37.07 -41.99
N LEU A 7 -12.18 -37.19 -41.23
CA LEU A 7 -12.14 -37.22 -39.76
C LEU A 7 -13.00 -36.16 -39.07
N ARG A 8 -13.30 -35.07 -39.76
CA ARG A 8 -14.18 -33.99 -39.29
C ARG A 8 -15.68 -34.29 -39.40
N ARG A 9 -16.10 -35.20 -40.29
CA ARG A 9 -17.52 -35.53 -40.49
C ARG A 9 -18.04 -36.60 -39.54
N VAL A 10 -17.17 -37.45 -39.02
CA VAL A 10 -17.53 -38.52 -38.09
C VAL A 10 -18.18 -37.99 -36.80
N PRO A 11 -17.59 -37.00 -36.10
CA PRO A 11 -18.22 -36.48 -34.89
C PRO A 11 -19.56 -35.78 -35.13
N LEU A 12 -19.70 -35.09 -36.29
CA LEU A 12 -20.98 -34.44 -36.63
C LEU A 12 -22.11 -35.45 -36.90
N MET A 13 -21.80 -36.60 -37.51
CA MET A 13 -22.78 -37.70 -37.75
C MET A 13 -23.20 -38.34 -36.42
N THR A 14 -22.26 -38.55 -35.51
CA THR A 14 -22.53 -39.11 -34.16
C THR A 14 -23.42 -38.21 -33.33
N ILE A 15 -23.19 -36.89 -33.37
CA ILE A 15 -24.03 -35.90 -32.68
C ILE A 15 -25.49 -35.93 -33.18
N ARG A 16 -25.66 -36.05 -34.50
CA ARG A 16 -27.00 -36.15 -35.11
C ARG A 16 -27.69 -37.44 -34.80
N ALA A 17 -26.97 -38.58 -34.71
CA ALA A 17 -27.53 -39.88 -34.43
C ALA A 17 -27.99 -40.05 -32.95
N HIS A 18 -27.32 -39.37 -32.00
CA HIS A 18 -27.60 -39.47 -30.56
C HIS A 18 -27.60 -38.12 -29.89
N PRO A 19 -28.59 -37.23 -30.16
CA PRO A 19 -28.56 -35.85 -29.73
C PRO A 19 -28.56 -35.68 -28.17
N ILE A 20 -29.34 -36.49 -27.47
CA ILE A 20 -29.43 -36.45 -26.01
C ILE A 20 -28.10 -36.82 -25.34
N ARG A 21 -27.44 -37.88 -25.82
CA ARG A 21 -26.17 -38.33 -25.29
C ARG A 21 -25.06 -37.28 -25.54
N SER A 22 -25.05 -36.73 -26.73
CA SER A 22 -24.11 -35.66 -27.09
C SER A 22 -24.31 -34.38 -26.28
N LEU A 23 -25.55 -34.02 -25.98
CA LEU A 23 -25.89 -32.88 -25.13
C LEU A 23 -25.38 -33.11 -23.70
N ILE A 24 -25.62 -34.27 -23.12
CA ILE A 24 -25.13 -34.59 -21.77
C ILE A 24 -23.60 -34.46 -21.68
N ILE A 25 -22.87 -35.03 -22.66
CA ILE A 25 -21.40 -34.97 -22.71
C ILE A 25 -20.94 -33.50 -22.85
N ALA A 26 -21.61 -32.73 -23.71
CA ALA A 26 -21.27 -31.31 -23.89
C ALA A 26 -21.49 -30.48 -22.60
N VAL A 27 -22.60 -30.72 -21.91
CA VAL A 27 -22.89 -30.04 -20.63
C VAL A 27 -21.87 -30.42 -19.55
N LEU A 28 -21.50 -31.70 -19.46
CA LEU A 28 -20.47 -32.16 -18.51
C LEU A 28 -19.10 -31.55 -18.84
N ALA A 29 -18.70 -31.53 -20.10
CA ALA A 29 -17.45 -30.93 -20.53
C ALA A 29 -17.41 -29.43 -20.24
N LEU A 30 -18.52 -28.74 -20.49
CA LEU A 30 -18.66 -27.29 -20.19
C LEU A 30 -18.60 -27.04 -18.70
N ALA A 31 -19.25 -27.84 -17.87
CA ALA A 31 -19.20 -27.77 -16.43
C ALA A 31 -17.77 -27.95 -15.88
N GLN A 32 -17.07 -28.97 -16.39
CA GLN A 32 -15.66 -29.21 -16.04
C GLN A 32 -14.76 -28.03 -16.43
N ALA A 33 -14.91 -27.52 -17.65
CA ALA A 33 -14.16 -26.37 -18.12
C ALA A 33 -14.44 -25.14 -17.25
N ALA A 34 -15.70 -24.90 -16.90
CA ALA A 34 -16.08 -23.79 -16.03
C ALA A 34 -15.50 -23.92 -14.62
N CYS A 35 -15.49 -25.11 -14.03
CA CYS A 35 -14.87 -25.37 -12.73
C CYS A 35 -13.36 -25.14 -12.77
N VAL A 36 -12.66 -25.61 -13.80
CA VAL A 36 -11.22 -25.39 -13.94
C VAL A 36 -10.89 -23.91 -14.13
N PHE A 37 -11.61 -23.25 -15.02
CA PHE A 37 -11.41 -21.81 -15.28
C PHE A 37 -11.73 -20.96 -14.06
N GLY A 38 -12.85 -21.24 -13.39
CA GLY A 38 -13.23 -20.56 -12.14
C GLY A 38 -12.20 -20.78 -11.04
N GLY A 39 -11.66 -21.98 -10.93
CA GLY A 39 -10.58 -22.29 -9.99
C GLY A 39 -9.30 -21.47 -10.26
N PHE A 40 -8.90 -21.34 -11.52
CA PHE A 40 -7.73 -20.51 -11.88
C PHE A 40 -7.94 -19.03 -11.57
N ILE A 41 -9.12 -18.49 -11.86
CA ILE A 41 -9.46 -17.09 -11.54
C ILE A 41 -9.43 -16.88 -10.03
N LEU A 42 -10.06 -17.76 -9.27
CA LEU A 42 -10.11 -17.66 -7.81
C LEU A 42 -8.71 -17.72 -7.19
N VAL A 43 -7.87 -18.68 -7.59
CA VAL A 43 -6.49 -18.79 -7.10
C VAL A 43 -5.67 -17.55 -7.49
N GLY A 44 -5.87 -17.02 -8.70
CA GLY A 44 -5.22 -15.79 -9.15
C GLY A 44 -5.61 -14.58 -8.29
N ALA A 45 -6.90 -14.42 -8.03
CA ALA A 45 -7.41 -13.35 -7.16
C ALA A 45 -6.88 -13.47 -5.72
N MET A 46 -6.92 -14.67 -5.14
CA MET A 46 -6.40 -14.91 -3.79
C MET A 46 -4.89 -14.60 -3.68
N ARG A 47 -4.10 -14.94 -4.70
CA ARG A 47 -2.66 -14.62 -4.71
C ARG A 47 -2.41 -13.11 -4.79
N ALA A 48 -3.18 -12.39 -5.58
CA ALA A 48 -3.08 -10.94 -5.69
C ALA A 48 -3.39 -10.26 -4.35
N GLU A 49 -4.49 -10.65 -3.70
CA GLU A 49 -4.87 -10.13 -2.38
C GLU A 49 -3.84 -10.47 -1.31
N LEU A 50 -3.30 -11.69 -1.31
CA LEU A 50 -2.28 -12.09 -0.35
C LEU A 50 -0.99 -11.27 -0.53
N SER A 51 -0.54 -11.06 -1.76
CA SER A 51 0.64 -10.23 -2.04
C SER A 51 0.44 -8.77 -1.65
N LEU A 52 -0.78 -8.24 -1.78
CA LEU A 52 -1.12 -6.90 -1.31
C LEU A 52 -1.12 -6.84 0.22
N ALA A 53 -1.69 -7.84 0.89
CA ALA A 53 -1.66 -7.94 2.34
C ALA A 53 -0.22 -8.02 2.89
N GLU A 54 0.65 -8.82 2.26
CA GLU A 54 2.08 -8.88 2.60
C GLU A 54 2.75 -7.51 2.51
N ARG A 55 2.55 -6.79 1.42
CA ARG A 55 3.12 -5.43 1.26
C ARG A 55 2.59 -4.44 2.30
N ARG A 56 1.35 -4.60 2.76
CA ARG A 56 0.71 -3.75 3.77
C ARG A 56 1.12 -4.07 5.21
N LEU A 57 1.78 -5.18 5.45
CA LEU A 57 2.35 -5.50 6.78
C LEU A 57 3.48 -4.54 7.19
N GLY A 58 4.05 -3.79 6.23
CA GLY A 58 5.10 -2.82 6.49
C GLY A 58 6.47 -3.46 6.61
N ALA A 59 7.28 -2.97 7.56
CA ALA A 59 8.65 -3.42 7.75
C ALA A 59 8.72 -4.65 8.66
N ASP A 60 9.55 -5.64 8.29
CA ASP A 60 9.84 -6.81 9.13
C ASP A 60 10.61 -6.43 10.40
N LEU A 61 11.40 -5.36 10.34
CA LEU A 61 12.21 -4.85 11.43
C LEU A 61 12.05 -3.34 11.55
N VAL A 62 11.70 -2.88 12.74
CA VAL A 62 11.63 -1.45 13.04
C VAL A 62 12.67 -1.09 14.09
N VAL A 63 13.48 -0.06 13.79
CA VAL A 63 14.58 0.38 14.65
C VAL A 63 14.24 1.72 15.26
N TYR A 64 14.29 1.76 16.58
CA TYR A 64 14.02 2.95 17.38
C TYR A 64 15.25 3.36 18.19
N PRO A 65 15.40 4.67 18.49
CA PRO A 65 16.40 5.11 19.47
C PRO A 65 16.19 4.44 20.82
N THR A 66 17.28 4.05 21.49
CA THR A 66 17.21 3.46 22.82
C THR A 66 16.58 4.36 23.87
N SER A 67 16.64 5.67 23.67
CA SER A 67 15.96 6.68 24.51
C SER A 67 14.43 6.56 24.50
N CYS A 68 13.86 5.93 23.47
CA CYS A 68 12.42 5.71 23.35
C CYS A 68 11.91 4.44 24.07
N LEU A 69 12.78 3.53 24.44
CA LEU A 69 12.38 2.20 24.96
C LEU A 69 11.47 2.25 26.19
N ASN A 70 11.55 3.32 26.98
CA ASN A 70 10.72 3.53 28.16
C ASN A 70 9.39 4.25 27.86
N GLN A 71 9.22 4.82 26.66
CA GLN A 71 8.05 5.61 26.31
C GLN A 71 7.07 4.86 25.42
N VAL A 72 7.46 3.70 24.90
CA VAL A 72 6.69 2.99 23.89
C VAL A 72 6.29 1.61 24.38
N GLU A 73 4.99 1.36 24.43
CA GLU A 73 4.47 0.00 24.60
C GLU A 73 4.85 -0.83 23.37
N LYS A 74 5.75 -1.80 23.55
CA LYS A 74 6.28 -2.66 22.47
C LYS A 74 5.22 -3.29 21.58
N LYS A 75 4.03 -3.60 22.11
CA LYS A 75 2.92 -4.18 21.34
C LYS A 75 2.28 -3.18 20.38
N ARG A 76 2.09 -1.92 20.77
CA ARG A 76 1.54 -0.88 19.92
C ARG A 76 2.48 -0.54 18.77
N LEU A 77 3.76 -0.50 19.07
CA LEU A 77 4.83 -0.17 18.14
C LEU A 77 4.90 -1.12 16.93
N LEU A 78 4.80 -2.43 17.18
CA LEU A 78 4.92 -3.45 16.14
C LEU A 78 3.66 -3.62 15.31
N MET A 79 2.49 -3.33 15.88
CA MET A 79 1.21 -3.64 15.22
C MET A 79 0.48 -2.43 14.62
N LEU A 80 0.76 -1.21 15.08
CA LEU A 80 -0.04 -0.04 14.75
C LEU A 80 0.75 1.14 14.18
N GLY A 81 2.08 0.99 13.97
CA GLY A 81 2.89 2.11 13.47
C GLY A 81 2.82 3.33 14.39
N THR A 82 2.88 3.13 15.72
CA THR A 82 2.75 4.22 16.68
C THR A 82 3.88 5.23 16.51
N PRO A 83 3.57 6.49 16.28
CA PRO A 83 4.56 7.55 16.16
C PRO A 83 5.38 7.71 17.43
N VAL A 84 6.66 7.99 17.30
CA VAL A 84 7.57 8.24 18.42
C VAL A 84 8.25 9.58 18.28
N GLY A 85 8.23 10.38 19.35
CA GLY A 85 8.85 11.70 19.39
C GLY A 85 10.38 11.69 19.58
N CYS A 86 11.03 10.53 19.51
CA CYS A 86 12.47 10.43 19.68
C CYS A 86 13.16 10.28 18.33
N HIS A 87 14.30 10.91 18.17
CA HIS A 87 15.04 10.86 16.90
C HIS A 87 16.46 10.38 17.15
N GLN A 88 17.04 9.81 16.10
CA GLN A 88 18.45 9.50 16.05
C GLN A 88 19.04 9.98 14.71
N PRO A 89 20.34 10.29 14.67
CA PRO A 89 20.95 10.72 13.42
C PRO A 89 20.91 9.58 12.38
N ARG A 90 20.64 9.92 11.13
CA ARG A 90 20.60 8.95 10.02
C ARG A 90 21.88 8.13 9.90
N SER A 91 23.04 8.72 10.26
CA SER A 91 24.34 8.04 10.27
C SER A 91 24.39 6.83 11.20
N ALA A 92 23.55 6.78 12.25
CA ALA A 92 23.49 5.62 13.13
C ALA A 92 22.93 4.38 12.43
N LEU A 93 22.16 4.57 11.36
CA LEU A 93 21.52 3.51 10.56
C LEU A 93 22.33 3.18 9.29
N ALA A 94 23.44 3.86 9.03
CA ALA A 94 24.24 3.65 7.82
C ALA A 94 24.76 2.21 7.66
N ARG A 95 25.01 1.52 8.78
CA ARG A 95 25.43 0.11 8.78
C ARG A 95 24.32 -0.84 8.34
N MET A 96 23.07 -0.45 8.54
CA MET A 96 21.92 -1.28 8.15
C MET A 96 21.70 -1.23 6.65
N SER A 97 21.83 -0.06 6.05
CA SER A 97 21.68 0.09 4.59
C SER A 97 22.79 -0.58 3.77
N SER A 98 23.91 -0.94 4.40
CA SER A 98 25.03 -1.65 3.78
C SER A 98 25.07 -3.16 4.06
N ASN A 99 24.07 -3.70 4.80
CA ASN A 99 24.01 -5.12 5.09
C ASN A 99 23.29 -5.86 3.94
N GLU A 100 23.91 -6.92 3.42
CA GLU A 100 23.40 -7.73 2.30
C GLU A 100 22.09 -8.49 2.66
N ASP A 101 21.83 -8.72 3.95
CA ASP A 101 20.60 -9.38 4.43
C ASP A 101 19.39 -8.42 4.48
N ILE A 102 19.58 -7.11 4.24
CA ILE A 102 18.53 -6.10 4.30
C ILE A 102 18.16 -5.67 2.88
N ALA A 103 16.97 -6.05 2.45
CA ALA A 103 16.49 -5.77 1.10
C ALA A 103 16.19 -4.29 0.85
N ALA A 104 15.62 -3.59 1.86
CA ALA A 104 15.28 -2.18 1.75
C ALA A 104 15.27 -1.51 3.13
N VAL A 105 15.55 -0.21 3.17
CA VAL A 105 15.49 0.61 4.39
C VAL A 105 14.66 1.86 4.09
N SER A 106 13.60 2.09 4.88
CA SER A 106 12.82 3.32 4.85
C SER A 106 13.06 4.14 6.10
N TYR A 107 13.10 5.45 5.96
CA TYR A 107 13.33 6.38 7.07
C TYR A 107 12.08 7.22 7.28
N GLN A 108 11.66 7.32 8.54
CA GLN A 108 10.55 8.17 8.94
C GLN A 108 10.96 9.07 10.10
N LEU A 109 10.51 10.33 10.07
CA LEU A 109 10.71 11.32 11.13
C LEU A 109 9.36 11.85 11.56
N TYR A 110 9.05 11.70 12.83
CA TYR A 110 7.79 12.12 13.43
C TYR A 110 7.94 13.46 14.14
N VAL A 111 7.10 14.40 13.79
CA VAL A 111 7.00 15.72 14.43
C VAL A 111 5.53 15.95 14.78
N SER A 112 5.23 16.40 16.00
CA SER A 112 3.87 16.76 16.39
C SER A 112 3.59 18.22 16.06
N GLU A 113 2.38 18.48 15.55
CA GLU A 113 1.86 19.82 15.32
C GLU A 113 0.48 19.97 15.92
N THR A 114 0.17 21.17 16.41
CA THR A 114 -1.19 21.53 16.87
C THR A 114 -1.87 22.31 15.75
N PHE A 115 -2.91 21.71 15.18
CA PHE A 115 -3.68 22.27 14.10
C PHE A 115 -4.64 23.37 14.59
N SER A 116 -5.21 24.13 13.66
CA SER A 116 -6.14 25.23 13.95
C SER A 116 -7.44 24.79 14.67
N ASP A 117 -7.79 23.51 14.55
CA ASP A 117 -8.92 22.87 15.25
C ASP A 117 -8.59 22.51 16.72
N GLY A 118 -7.38 22.81 17.19
CA GLY A 118 -6.89 22.50 18.53
C GLY A 118 -6.42 21.04 18.69
N SER A 119 -6.52 20.21 17.66
CA SER A 119 -6.03 18.83 17.71
C SER A 119 -4.52 18.79 17.48
N THR A 120 -3.85 17.85 18.15
CA THR A 120 -2.43 17.57 17.89
C THR A 120 -2.33 16.33 17.03
N ARG A 121 -1.68 16.46 15.86
CA ARG A 121 -1.45 15.36 14.92
C ARG A 121 0.02 15.20 14.60
N TRP A 122 0.34 14.05 14.07
CA TRP A 122 1.69 13.75 13.62
C TRP A 122 1.90 14.17 12.19
N ILE A 123 2.99 14.91 11.98
CA ILE A 123 3.56 15.16 10.65
C ILE A 123 4.72 14.18 10.49
N VAL A 124 4.64 13.33 9.50
CA VAL A 124 5.62 12.26 9.27
C VAL A 124 6.43 12.57 8.02
N GLY A 125 7.68 12.91 8.21
CA GLY A 125 8.65 13.01 7.11
C GLY A 125 9.07 11.63 6.64
N PHE A 126 8.99 11.36 5.35
CA PHE A 126 9.42 10.12 4.74
C PHE A 126 10.24 10.38 3.47
N GLN A 127 10.89 9.37 2.96
CA GLN A 127 11.68 9.46 1.73
C GLN A 127 10.97 8.70 0.61
N PRO A 128 10.28 9.39 -0.32
CA PRO A 128 9.44 8.73 -1.32
C PRO A 128 10.16 7.68 -2.17
N GLU A 129 11.46 7.91 -2.46
CA GLU A 129 12.27 7.04 -3.33
C GLU A 129 12.60 5.68 -2.69
N SER A 130 12.63 5.61 -1.36
CA SER A 130 12.96 4.38 -0.63
C SER A 130 11.82 3.88 0.25
N ASP A 131 10.66 4.55 0.18
CA ASP A 131 9.53 4.15 0.99
C ASP A 131 8.84 2.90 0.43
N PHE A 132 8.64 1.93 1.30
CA PHE A 132 7.86 0.72 1.04
C PHE A 132 6.71 0.54 2.06
N VAL A 133 6.58 1.49 2.99
CA VAL A 133 5.59 1.42 4.08
C VAL A 133 4.28 2.11 3.68
N LEU A 134 4.37 3.33 3.16
CA LEU A 134 3.20 4.14 2.81
C LEU A 134 2.66 3.82 1.41
N GLY A 135 3.56 3.54 0.46
CA GLY A 135 3.20 3.28 -0.93
C GLY A 135 2.04 2.29 -1.12
N PRO A 136 2.03 1.12 -0.45
CA PRO A 136 0.93 0.16 -0.56
C PRO A 136 -0.42 0.62 -0.01
N TRP A 137 -0.44 1.72 0.76
CA TRP A 137 -1.64 2.31 1.34
C TRP A 137 -2.13 3.55 0.58
N MET A 138 -1.35 4.08 -0.37
CA MET A 138 -1.80 5.18 -1.21
C MET A 138 -2.94 4.73 -2.13
N ARG A 139 -3.87 5.63 -2.43
CA ARG A 139 -4.94 5.36 -3.38
C ARG A 139 -4.34 5.06 -4.76
N GLU A 140 -5.01 4.19 -5.50
CA GLU A 140 -4.55 3.76 -6.82
C GLU A 140 -4.42 4.97 -7.77
N GLY A 141 -3.25 5.10 -8.40
CA GLY A 141 -2.92 6.23 -9.28
C GLY A 141 -2.35 7.46 -8.56
N GLU A 142 -2.35 7.49 -7.23
CA GLU A 142 -1.74 8.57 -6.43
C GLU A 142 -0.35 8.16 -5.94
N GLY A 143 0.50 9.13 -5.62
CA GLY A 143 1.77 8.87 -4.93
C GLY A 143 2.96 8.42 -5.79
N THR A 144 2.78 8.19 -7.10
CA THR A 144 3.87 7.81 -8.01
C THR A 144 4.91 8.95 -8.16
N SER A 145 4.49 10.18 -7.96
CA SER A 145 5.34 11.37 -7.95
C SER A 145 4.69 12.42 -7.05
N LEU A 146 5.26 12.65 -5.88
CA LEU A 146 4.81 13.69 -4.98
C LEU A 146 5.48 15.01 -5.35
N PRO A 147 4.74 16.04 -5.75
CA PRO A 147 5.31 17.37 -5.98
C PRO A 147 5.96 17.90 -4.71
N ARG A 148 7.08 18.62 -4.86
CA ARG A 148 7.73 19.28 -3.72
C ARG A 148 6.75 20.23 -3.03
N GLY A 149 6.68 20.18 -1.71
CA GLY A 149 5.76 20.99 -0.93
C GLY A 149 4.35 20.43 -0.81
N SER A 150 4.02 19.30 -1.45
CA SER A 150 2.75 18.62 -1.27
C SER A 150 2.75 17.72 -0.03
N VAL A 151 1.54 17.44 0.45
CA VAL A 151 1.30 16.54 1.58
C VAL A 151 0.52 15.30 1.14
N VAL A 152 0.73 14.19 1.83
CA VAL A 152 -0.11 13.00 1.77
C VAL A 152 -0.93 12.95 3.04
N VAL A 153 -2.23 12.75 2.93
CA VAL A 153 -3.14 12.79 4.08
C VAL A 153 -3.62 11.40 4.45
N GLY A 154 -3.64 11.12 5.75
CA GLY A 154 -4.26 9.91 6.29
C GLY A 154 -5.77 9.92 6.10
N ALA A 155 -6.39 8.74 6.15
CA ALA A 155 -7.79 8.56 5.82
C ALA A 155 -8.77 9.26 6.80
N ALA A 156 -8.34 9.57 8.02
CA ALA A 156 -9.16 10.22 9.05
C ALA A 156 -8.82 11.70 9.28
N VAL A 157 -7.87 12.27 8.51
CA VAL A 157 -7.49 13.68 8.64
C VAL A 157 -8.65 14.57 8.20
N PRO A 158 -9.14 15.50 9.07
CA PRO A 158 -10.17 16.46 8.68
C PRO A 158 -9.68 17.39 7.56
N GLY A 159 -10.53 17.61 6.56
CA GLY A 159 -10.19 18.42 5.40
C GLY A 159 -9.42 17.65 4.31
N ALA A 160 -9.20 16.35 4.46
CA ALA A 160 -8.55 15.50 3.46
C ALA A 160 -9.24 15.50 2.10
N ASP A 161 -10.56 15.79 2.04
CA ASP A 161 -11.30 15.89 0.78
C ASP A 161 -11.04 17.21 0.01
N GLY A 162 -10.28 18.13 0.62
CA GLY A 162 -9.90 19.40 0.01
C GLY A 162 -8.76 19.26 -0.99
N GLN A 163 -8.38 20.38 -1.61
CA GLN A 163 -7.20 20.45 -2.48
C GLN A 163 -5.95 20.87 -1.71
N THR A 164 -6.13 21.51 -0.57
CA THR A 164 -5.04 22.02 0.28
C THR A 164 -5.31 21.67 1.74
N LEU A 165 -4.24 21.57 2.52
CA LEU A 165 -4.25 21.41 3.96
C LEU A 165 -3.30 22.43 4.59
N SER A 166 -3.73 23.07 5.67
CA SER A 166 -2.86 23.99 6.43
C SER A 166 -1.97 23.18 7.37
N VAL A 167 -0.65 23.28 7.16
CA VAL A 167 0.38 22.60 7.95
C VAL A 167 1.45 23.62 8.33
N PHE A 168 1.79 23.73 9.62
CA PHE A 168 2.66 24.77 10.18
C PHE A 168 2.28 26.19 9.75
N GLY A 169 0.97 26.47 9.71
CA GLY A 169 0.43 27.77 9.31
C GLY A 169 0.50 28.09 7.82
N HIS A 170 0.90 27.15 6.97
CA HIS A 170 0.98 27.32 5.52
C HIS A 170 0.06 26.36 4.78
N GLU A 171 -0.67 26.87 3.80
CA GLU A 171 -1.49 26.06 2.90
C GLU A 171 -0.59 25.22 1.97
N ARG A 172 -0.77 23.90 2.00
CA ARG A 172 -0.02 22.94 1.19
C ARG A 172 -0.96 22.13 0.31
N PRO A 173 -0.63 21.90 -0.95
CA PRO A 173 -1.45 21.06 -1.82
C PRO A 173 -1.44 19.60 -1.35
N ILE A 174 -2.61 18.96 -1.41
CA ILE A 174 -2.72 17.53 -1.16
C ILE A 174 -2.32 16.80 -2.44
N GLY A 175 -1.26 16.00 -2.36
CA GLY A 175 -0.70 15.25 -3.48
C GLY A 175 -1.17 13.80 -3.55
N ALA A 176 -1.58 13.23 -2.39
CA ALA A 176 -2.09 11.86 -2.33
C ALA A 176 -2.88 11.63 -1.03
N HIS A 177 -3.68 10.55 -1.04
CA HIS A 177 -4.49 10.12 0.10
C HIS A 177 -4.16 8.68 0.45
N LEU A 178 -4.15 8.37 1.75
CA LEU A 178 -4.04 6.99 2.20
C LEU A 178 -5.41 6.31 2.23
N LEU A 179 -5.42 5.04 1.95
CA LEU A 179 -6.53 4.15 2.28
C LEU A 179 -6.56 3.94 3.80
N PRO A 180 -7.73 3.65 4.39
CA PRO A 180 -7.82 3.35 5.81
C PRO A 180 -6.89 2.21 6.22
N THR A 181 -5.97 2.49 7.14
CA THR A 181 -5.01 1.52 7.67
C THR A 181 -5.52 0.86 8.95
N GLY A 182 -6.47 1.49 9.64
CA GLY A 182 -6.94 1.10 10.95
C GLY A 182 -5.93 1.39 12.07
N SER A 183 -4.95 2.25 11.82
CA SER A 183 -3.88 2.61 12.75
C SER A 183 -3.83 4.14 12.99
N GLU A 184 -2.92 4.57 13.86
CA GLU A 184 -2.68 6.00 14.12
C GLU A 184 -2.17 6.78 12.88
N LEU A 185 -1.78 6.07 11.83
CA LEU A 185 -1.39 6.67 10.55
C LEU A 185 -2.58 7.30 9.82
N ASP A 186 -3.81 6.86 10.12
CA ASP A 186 -5.02 7.42 9.51
C ASP A 186 -5.24 8.89 9.90
N ASP A 187 -4.76 9.32 11.08
CA ASP A 187 -4.86 10.69 11.57
C ASP A 187 -3.54 11.48 11.39
N ALA A 188 -2.60 10.96 10.62
CA ALA A 188 -1.31 11.58 10.37
C ALA A 188 -1.24 12.24 8.97
N VAL A 189 -0.35 13.23 8.86
CA VAL A 189 -0.01 13.90 7.60
C VAL A 189 1.42 13.53 7.23
N PHE A 190 1.64 13.13 5.99
CA PHE A 190 2.94 12.70 5.51
C PHE A 190 3.49 13.69 4.50
N VAL A 191 4.78 13.95 4.58
CA VAL A 191 5.49 14.87 3.68
C VAL A 191 6.84 14.28 3.30
N SER A 192 7.39 14.69 2.15
CA SER A 192 8.78 14.31 1.85
C SER A 192 9.72 14.90 2.91
N MET A 193 10.84 14.22 3.16
CA MET A 193 11.84 14.67 4.13
C MET A 193 12.36 16.09 3.82
N ASP A 194 12.51 16.41 2.53
CA ASP A 194 12.92 17.76 2.09
C ASP A 194 11.85 18.79 2.42
N THR A 195 10.58 18.48 2.14
CA THR A 195 9.45 19.35 2.47
C THR A 195 9.34 19.57 3.98
N LEU A 196 9.54 18.52 4.79
CA LEU A 196 9.53 18.66 6.25
C LEU A 196 10.66 19.57 6.74
N THR A 197 11.85 19.44 6.15
CA THR A 197 13.00 20.27 6.49
C THR A 197 12.73 21.74 6.18
N ASP A 198 12.17 22.03 5.00
CA ASP A 198 11.76 23.37 4.59
C ASP A 198 10.71 23.95 5.58
N MET A 199 9.68 23.18 5.91
CA MET A 199 8.63 23.59 6.87
C MET A 199 9.19 23.90 8.27
N MET A 200 10.11 23.06 8.76
CA MET A 200 10.75 23.27 10.06
C MET A 200 11.67 24.49 10.07
N ALA A 201 12.30 24.82 8.93
CA ALA A 201 13.10 26.04 8.79
C ALA A 201 12.21 27.29 8.82
N ASP A 202 11.10 27.27 8.08
CA ASP A 202 10.11 28.36 8.05
C ASP A 202 9.51 28.61 9.44
N ALA A 203 9.12 27.55 10.16
CA ALA A 203 8.56 27.64 11.50
C ALA A 203 9.54 28.16 12.57
N ARG A 204 10.86 28.07 12.34
CA ARG A 204 11.88 28.65 13.23
C ARG A 204 12.17 30.12 12.93
N ALA A 205 11.83 30.56 11.72
CA ALA A 205 12.09 31.95 11.27
C ALA A 205 10.91 32.90 11.62
N ALA A 206 9.73 32.33 11.89
CA ALA A 206 8.52 33.06 12.30
C ALA A 206 8.46 33.25 13.81
#